data_fd230bf25ff7dbd1afa56b852bad3663
#
_entry.id   fd230bf25ff7dbd1afa56b852bad3663
#
_cell.length_a   1.000
_cell.length_b   1.000
_cell.length_c   1.000
_cell.angle_alpha   90.00
_cell.angle_beta   90.00
_cell.angle_gamma   90.00
#
_symmetry.space_group_name_H-M   'P 1'
#
loop_
_entity.id
_entity.type
_entity.pdbx_description
1 polymer ?
#
loop_
_entity_poly.entity_id
_entity_poly.type
_entity_poly.pdbx_seq_one_letter_code
_entity_poly.pdbx_strand_id
1 'polypeptide(L)'
;QEKRIIDKVIEEERYLDFKEYNDYPKQYYQFGLYYKWISRFIKNFGKENIKIVTFEKLITERLNILNSCYEFLGVSKMDRVRFIKSNKTNKVIFPSMYHFLRKSSIGKMKYTSISKYFLPKKIRTKIKSLIKVVIKNWISIESKKEIMSDKQRKILRDKYFEDVMSLKNKLNYDFSEWEDFKN
;
A
#
# COMPACT_ATOMS: atom_id res chain seq x y z
N GLN A 1 0.27 -7.34 -12.26
CA GLN A 1 -0.44 -7.83 -11.08
C GLN A 1 -1.44 -6.76 -10.58
N GLU A 2 -1.04 -5.48 -10.50
CA GLU A 2 -1.91 -4.34 -10.12
C GLU A 2 -3.08 -4.16 -11.10
N LYS A 3 -2.82 -4.21 -12.40
CA LYS A 3 -3.86 -4.12 -13.44
C LYS A 3 -4.93 -5.21 -13.30
N ARG A 4 -4.51 -6.45 -12.99
CA ARG A 4 -5.43 -7.56 -12.70
C ARG A 4 -6.29 -7.30 -11.46
N ILE A 5 -5.74 -6.65 -10.43
CA ILE A 5 -6.46 -6.30 -9.22
C ILE A 5 -7.50 -5.22 -9.52
N ILE A 6 -7.11 -4.18 -10.25
CA ILE A 6 -8.01 -3.10 -10.67
C ILE A 6 -9.15 -3.65 -11.52
N ASP A 7 -8.84 -4.47 -12.52
CA ASP A 7 -9.86 -5.08 -13.38
C ASP A 7 -10.84 -5.94 -12.57
N LYS A 8 -10.35 -6.73 -11.61
CA LYS A 8 -11.21 -7.51 -10.71
C LYS A 8 -12.05 -6.64 -9.78
N VAL A 9 -11.51 -5.54 -9.25
CA VAL A 9 -12.27 -4.59 -8.43
C VAL A 9 -13.38 -3.92 -9.26
N ILE A 10 -13.13 -3.68 -10.54
CA ILE A 10 -14.10 -3.07 -11.46
C ILE A 10 -15.21 -4.04 -11.87
N GLU A 11 -14.87 -5.30 -12.12
CA GLU A 11 -15.81 -6.30 -12.65
C GLU A 11 -16.82 -6.82 -11.62
N GLU A 12 -16.48 -6.80 -10.33
CA GLU A 12 -17.31 -7.42 -9.29
C GLU A 12 -18.10 -6.39 -8.47
N GLU A 13 -19.39 -6.26 -8.72
CA GLU A 13 -20.33 -5.39 -7.98
C GLU A 13 -20.67 -5.87 -6.54
N ARG A 14 -20.25 -7.07 -6.15
CA ARG A 14 -20.67 -7.74 -4.90
C ARG A 14 -19.80 -7.48 -3.66
N TYR A 15 -19.04 -6.42 -3.60
CA TYR A 15 -17.97 -6.24 -2.62
C TYR A 15 -18.35 -5.54 -1.31
N LEU A 16 -19.57 -5.57 -0.92
CA LEU A 16 -20.01 -4.87 0.30
C LEU A 16 -19.97 -5.72 1.58
N ASP A 17 -19.72 -7.03 1.49
CA ASP A 17 -19.78 -7.91 2.65
C ASP A 17 -18.40 -8.33 3.16
N PHE A 18 -18.15 -8.03 4.43
CA PHE A 18 -16.86 -8.25 5.12
C PHE A 18 -16.58 -9.70 5.52
N LYS A 19 -17.50 -10.63 5.29
CA LYS A 19 -17.41 -11.99 5.85
C LYS A 19 -16.32 -12.86 5.20
N GLU A 20 -15.79 -12.47 4.04
CA GLU A 20 -14.75 -13.23 3.37
C GLU A 20 -13.41 -12.50 3.35
N TYR A 21 -12.67 -12.63 4.43
CA TYR A 21 -11.34 -12.02 4.64
C TYR A 21 -10.25 -12.49 3.68
N ASN A 22 -10.49 -13.49 2.85
CA ASN A 22 -9.48 -14.13 2.01
C ASN A 22 -9.45 -13.67 0.55
N ASP A 23 -10.32 -12.75 0.15
CA ASP A 23 -10.36 -12.26 -1.23
C ASP A 23 -9.71 -10.87 -1.36
N TYR A 24 -8.46 -10.85 -1.80
CA TYR A 24 -7.65 -9.65 -1.95
C TYR A 24 -8.31 -8.50 -2.74
N PRO A 25 -9.01 -8.74 -3.86
CA PRO A 25 -9.67 -7.64 -4.60
C PRO A 25 -10.73 -6.90 -3.78
N LYS A 26 -11.54 -7.63 -3.00
CA LYS A 26 -12.53 -7.05 -2.09
C LYS A 26 -11.90 -6.12 -1.06
N GLN A 27 -10.75 -6.53 -0.52
CA GLN A 27 -10.04 -5.75 0.48
C GLN A 27 -9.58 -4.39 -0.08
N TYR A 28 -9.03 -4.35 -1.28
CA TYR A 28 -8.57 -3.10 -1.88
C TYR A 28 -9.70 -2.08 -2.06
N TYR A 29 -10.84 -2.50 -2.58
CA TYR A 29 -12.00 -1.61 -2.71
C TYR A 29 -12.48 -1.13 -1.34
N GLN A 30 -12.68 -2.03 -0.39
CA GLN A 30 -13.19 -1.70 0.93
C GLN A 30 -12.25 -0.77 1.71
N PHE A 31 -10.94 -0.95 1.59
CA PHE A 31 -9.98 -0.05 2.23
C PHE A 31 -9.96 1.35 1.62
N GLY A 32 -10.40 1.51 0.38
CA GLY A 32 -10.55 2.80 -0.27
C GLY A 32 -11.81 3.58 0.16
N LEU A 33 -12.74 2.98 0.87
CA LEU A 33 -13.93 3.66 1.42
C LEU A 33 -13.56 4.40 2.71
N TYR A 34 -12.92 5.55 2.58
CA TYR A 34 -12.33 6.28 3.70
C TYR A 34 -13.35 6.83 4.66
N TYR A 35 -14.48 7.37 4.19
CA TYR A 35 -15.55 7.85 5.07
C TYR A 35 -16.10 6.74 5.95
N LYS A 36 -16.34 5.57 5.37
CA LYS A 36 -16.80 4.38 6.10
C LYS A 36 -15.88 4.01 7.27
N TRP A 37 -14.58 4.11 7.08
CA TRP A 37 -13.61 3.77 8.12
C TRP A 37 -13.44 4.89 9.14
N ILE A 38 -13.24 6.11 8.66
CA ILE A 38 -13.02 7.28 9.53
C ILE A 38 -14.25 7.52 10.43
N SER A 39 -15.46 7.36 9.91
CA SER A 39 -16.67 7.51 10.70
C SER A 39 -16.75 6.50 11.87
N ARG A 40 -16.24 5.27 11.69
CA ARG A 40 -16.14 4.29 12.77
C ARG A 40 -15.12 4.70 13.83
N PHE A 41 -13.98 5.24 13.41
CA PHE A 41 -12.98 5.76 14.35
C PHE A 41 -13.54 6.97 15.11
N ILE A 42 -14.19 7.90 14.44
CA ILE A 42 -14.83 9.07 15.09
C ILE A 42 -15.87 8.62 16.10
N LYS A 43 -16.71 7.64 15.76
CA LYS A 43 -17.72 7.10 16.67
C LYS A 43 -17.13 6.50 17.94
N ASN A 44 -15.98 5.84 17.85
CA ASN A 44 -15.38 5.12 18.98
C ASN A 44 -14.43 5.99 19.80
N PHE A 45 -13.76 6.96 19.18
CA PHE A 45 -12.67 7.72 19.82
C PHE A 45 -12.95 9.22 19.95
N GLY A 46 -14.00 9.74 19.32
CA GLY A 46 -14.26 11.17 19.22
C GLY A 46 -13.50 11.83 18.05
N LYS A 47 -14.08 12.89 17.49
CA LYS A 47 -13.50 13.61 16.34
C LYS A 47 -12.20 14.34 16.69
N GLU A 48 -12.11 14.82 17.91
CA GLU A 48 -10.96 15.55 18.48
C GLU A 48 -9.71 14.68 18.60
N ASN A 49 -9.88 13.36 18.69
CA ASN A 49 -8.77 12.40 18.79
C ASN A 49 -8.36 11.81 17.43
N ILE A 50 -8.87 12.38 16.34
CA ILE A 50 -8.58 11.88 14.98
C ILE A 50 -8.04 13.02 14.12
N LYS A 51 -6.83 12.84 13.62
CA LYS A 51 -6.23 13.74 12.63
C LYS A 51 -6.16 13.07 11.27
N ILE A 52 -6.77 13.69 10.29
CA ILE A 52 -6.74 13.23 8.89
C ILE A 52 -5.61 13.92 8.15
N VAL A 53 -4.81 13.15 7.44
CA VAL A 53 -3.71 13.64 6.61
C VAL A 53 -3.75 12.90 5.27
N THR A 54 -3.76 13.63 4.16
CA THR A 54 -3.67 13.03 2.84
C THR A 54 -2.22 12.76 2.46
N PHE A 55 -2.01 11.74 1.67
CA PHE A 55 -0.68 11.35 1.22
C PHE A 55 -0.07 12.42 0.30
N GLU A 56 -0.89 13.07 -0.49
CA GLU A 56 -0.52 14.16 -1.38
C GLU A 56 0.07 15.33 -0.59
N LYS A 57 -0.62 15.81 0.44
CA LYS A 57 -0.11 16.86 1.34
C LYS A 57 1.16 16.42 2.06
N LEU A 58 1.23 15.16 2.48
CA LEU A 58 2.43 14.63 3.11
C LEU A 58 3.64 14.64 2.16
N ILE A 59 3.45 14.50 0.85
CA ILE A 59 4.54 14.57 -0.13
C ILE A 59 4.94 16.03 -0.41
N THR A 60 3.98 16.93 -0.57
CA THR A 60 4.22 18.30 -0.97
C THR A 60 4.66 19.19 0.19
N GLU A 61 4.07 19.02 1.37
CA GLU A 61 4.25 19.86 2.55
C GLU A 61 4.78 19.09 3.77
N ARG A 62 5.75 18.24 3.54
CA ARG A 62 6.23 17.22 4.51
C ARG A 62 6.47 17.74 5.91
N LEU A 63 7.28 18.80 6.05
CA LEU A 63 7.65 19.32 7.37
C LEU A 63 6.44 19.90 8.09
N ASN A 64 5.61 20.66 7.38
CA ASN A 64 4.42 21.29 7.94
C ASN A 64 3.41 20.24 8.41
N ILE A 65 3.16 19.22 7.59
CA ILE A 65 2.23 18.14 7.92
C ILE A 65 2.74 17.30 9.11
N LEU A 66 4.03 16.95 9.14
CA LEU A 66 4.59 16.25 10.29
C LEU A 66 4.55 17.08 11.56
N ASN A 67 4.88 18.37 11.49
CA ASN A 67 4.80 19.25 12.64
C ASN A 67 3.36 19.45 13.12
N SER A 68 2.39 19.46 12.21
CA SER A 68 0.98 19.49 12.58
C SER A 68 0.52 18.18 13.26
N CYS A 69 1.11 17.05 12.91
CA CYS A 69 0.88 15.78 13.62
C CYS A 69 1.51 15.79 15.01
N TYR A 70 2.72 16.34 15.15
CA TYR A 70 3.37 16.47 16.46
C TYR A 70 2.61 17.40 17.40
N GLU A 71 2.12 18.53 16.87
CA GLU A 71 1.25 19.44 17.60
C GLU A 71 -0.04 18.75 18.08
N PHE A 72 -0.68 17.98 17.20
CA PHE A 72 -1.84 17.17 17.54
C PHE A 72 -1.55 16.15 18.65
N LEU A 73 -0.35 15.56 18.66
CA LEU A 73 0.09 14.61 19.68
C LEU A 73 0.64 15.27 20.96
N GLY A 74 0.72 16.60 20.99
CA GLY A 74 1.28 17.33 22.14
C GLY A 74 2.79 17.17 22.32
N VAL A 75 3.53 16.87 21.25
CA VAL A 75 4.99 16.72 21.28
C VAL A 75 5.69 17.83 20.50
N SER A 76 6.98 18.04 20.80
CA SER A 76 7.77 19.12 20.19
C SER A 76 7.90 18.97 18.68
N LYS A 77 7.84 20.09 17.96
CA LYS A 77 8.02 20.16 16.50
C LYS A 77 9.47 19.85 16.10
N MET A 78 9.63 19.38 14.88
CA MET A 78 10.94 19.13 14.26
C MET A 78 11.35 20.27 13.33
N ASP A 79 12.64 20.61 13.33
CA ASP A 79 13.19 21.60 12.41
C ASP A 79 13.55 21.03 11.05
N ARG A 80 13.87 19.74 10.99
CA ARG A 80 14.34 19.06 9.78
C ARG A 80 13.80 17.63 9.69
N VAL A 81 13.47 17.21 8.47
CA VAL A 81 13.03 15.85 8.17
C VAL A 81 13.88 15.27 7.05
N ARG A 82 14.54 14.13 7.31
CA ARG A 82 15.24 13.37 6.28
C ARG A 82 14.30 12.37 5.65
N PHE A 83 14.00 12.54 4.37
CA PHE A 83 13.18 11.60 3.62
C PHE A 83 14.03 10.58 2.88
N ILE A 84 13.72 9.31 3.13
CA ILE A 84 14.29 8.19 2.38
C ILE A 84 13.16 7.63 1.51
N LYS A 85 13.32 7.71 0.19
CA LYS A 85 12.38 7.08 -0.75
C LYS A 85 12.58 5.57 -0.69
N SER A 86 11.65 4.88 -0.03
CA SER A 86 11.61 3.41 0.03
C SER A 86 10.54 2.85 -0.91
N ASN A 87 10.51 1.54 -1.07
CA ASN A 87 9.47 0.83 -1.84
C ASN A 87 9.43 1.18 -3.33
N LYS A 88 10.59 1.13 -3.99
CA LYS A 88 10.64 1.19 -5.44
C LYS A 88 9.92 -0.01 -6.06
N THR A 89 9.06 0.27 -7.03
CA THR A 89 8.38 -0.78 -7.79
C THR A 89 9.38 -1.42 -8.77
N ASN A 90 9.61 -2.72 -8.61
CA ASN A 90 10.48 -3.48 -9.50
C ASN A 90 9.65 -4.45 -10.36
N LYS A 91 9.91 -4.46 -11.67
CA LYS A 91 9.37 -5.47 -12.56
C LYS A 91 10.28 -6.69 -12.53
N VAL A 92 9.68 -7.85 -12.30
CA VAL A 92 10.40 -9.13 -12.33
C VAL A 92 10.50 -9.60 -13.78
N ILE A 93 11.72 -9.73 -14.29
CA ILE A 93 11.99 -10.16 -15.68
C ILE A 93 11.74 -11.66 -15.85
N PHE A 94 12.17 -12.45 -14.86
CA PHE A 94 12.03 -13.91 -14.87
C PHE A 94 11.17 -14.39 -13.69
N PRO A 95 9.83 -14.36 -13.81
CA PRO A 95 8.91 -14.69 -12.69
C PRO A 95 9.15 -16.09 -12.10
N SER A 96 9.35 -17.11 -12.96
CA SER A 96 9.57 -18.50 -12.51
C SER A 96 10.84 -18.63 -11.67
N MET A 97 11.95 -18.03 -12.13
CA MET A 97 13.21 -18.03 -11.40
C MET A 97 13.14 -17.22 -10.11
N TYR A 98 12.46 -16.08 -10.14
CA TYR A 98 12.17 -15.30 -8.95
C TYR A 98 11.39 -16.10 -7.90
N HIS A 99 10.31 -16.78 -8.29
CA HIS A 99 9.53 -17.60 -7.38
C HIS A 99 10.31 -18.78 -6.83
N PHE A 100 11.12 -19.43 -7.64
CA PHE A 100 12.01 -20.51 -7.21
C PHE A 100 13.00 -20.03 -6.15
N LEU A 101 13.76 -18.96 -6.44
CA LEU A 101 14.74 -18.40 -5.51
C LEU A 101 14.10 -17.85 -4.24
N ARG A 102 12.93 -17.22 -4.35
CA ARG A 102 12.17 -16.73 -3.20
C ARG A 102 11.70 -17.89 -2.30
N LYS A 103 11.13 -18.95 -2.87
CA LYS A 103 10.75 -20.15 -2.10
C LYS A 103 11.94 -20.80 -1.41
N SER A 104 13.08 -20.88 -2.09
CA SER A 104 14.35 -21.38 -1.52
C SER A 104 14.84 -20.50 -0.36
N SER A 105 14.80 -19.18 -0.52
CA SER A 105 15.22 -18.22 0.52
C SER A 105 14.34 -18.27 1.77
N ILE A 106 13.04 -18.49 1.62
CA ILE A 106 12.06 -18.58 2.74
C ILE A 106 12.11 -19.97 3.42
N GLY A 107 12.78 -20.95 2.82
CA GLY A 107 12.86 -22.30 3.35
C GLY A 107 11.60 -23.15 3.11
N LYS A 108 10.73 -22.75 2.19
CA LYS A 108 9.49 -23.48 1.83
C LYS A 108 9.71 -24.62 0.83
N MET A 109 10.95 -24.92 0.44
CA MET A 109 11.26 -26.04 -0.45
C MET A 109 11.76 -27.23 0.36
N LYS A 110 11.40 -28.46 -0.06
CA LYS A 110 11.84 -29.72 0.57
C LYS A 110 13.38 -29.79 0.70
N TYR A 111 14.10 -29.35 -0.32
CA TYR A 111 15.59 -29.32 -0.33
C TYR A 111 16.17 -28.39 0.73
N THR A 112 15.50 -27.29 1.09
CA THR A 112 16.00 -26.38 2.13
C THR A 112 15.86 -26.98 3.54
N SER A 113 14.92 -27.92 3.74
CA SER A 113 14.82 -28.67 4.97
C SER A 113 16.00 -29.64 5.13
N ILE A 114 16.38 -30.32 4.06
CA ILE A 114 17.52 -31.25 4.02
C ILE A 114 18.84 -30.49 4.26
N SER A 115 19.00 -29.29 3.69
CA SER A 115 20.20 -28.48 3.88
C SER A 115 20.46 -28.05 5.33
N LYS A 116 19.46 -28.12 6.20
CA LYS A 116 19.64 -27.86 7.64
C LYS A 116 20.52 -28.91 8.32
N TYR A 117 20.53 -30.12 7.81
CA TYR A 117 21.33 -31.23 8.37
C TYR A 117 22.77 -31.24 7.86
N PHE A 118 23.01 -30.75 6.62
CA PHE A 118 24.32 -30.84 5.99
C PHE A 118 25.13 -29.52 6.00
N LEU A 119 24.47 -28.38 6.18
CA LEU A 119 25.16 -27.08 6.06
C LEU A 119 25.12 -26.29 7.37
N PRO A 120 26.27 -25.83 7.89
CA PRO A 120 26.36 -24.93 9.05
C PRO A 120 25.50 -23.68 8.86
N LYS A 121 24.96 -23.15 9.98
CA LYS A 121 24.10 -21.96 9.99
C LYS A 121 24.74 -20.76 9.26
N LYS A 122 26.04 -20.53 9.44
CA LYS A 122 26.78 -19.43 8.80
C LYS A 122 26.77 -19.53 7.26
N ILE A 123 26.94 -20.74 6.70
CA ILE A 123 26.94 -20.96 5.26
C ILE A 123 25.52 -20.73 4.70
N ARG A 124 24.49 -21.23 5.37
CA ARG A 124 23.08 -21.05 4.95
C ARG A 124 22.67 -19.58 4.96
N THR A 125 23.10 -18.78 5.92
CA THR A 125 22.82 -17.32 5.95
C THR A 125 23.53 -16.60 4.80
N LYS A 126 24.78 -16.98 4.50
CA LYS A 126 25.54 -16.41 3.36
C LYS A 126 24.89 -16.74 2.02
N ILE A 127 24.44 -17.99 1.82
CA ILE A 127 23.69 -18.37 0.61
C ILE A 127 22.39 -17.57 0.47
N LYS A 128 21.62 -17.39 1.55
CA LYS A 128 20.41 -16.58 1.53
C LYS A 128 20.66 -15.11 1.19
N SER A 129 21.76 -14.54 1.66
CA SER A 129 22.15 -13.17 1.32
C SER A 129 22.51 -13.03 -0.16
N LEU A 130 23.25 -13.99 -0.71
CA LEU A 130 23.58 -14.03 -2.14
C LEU A 130 22.33 -14.17 -3.00
N ILE A 131 21.39 -15.04 -2.64
CA ILE A 131 20.10 -15.16 -3.36
C ILE A 131 19.36 -13.83 -3.38
N LYS A 132 19.31 -13.08 -2.26
CA LYS A 132 18.69 -11.76 -2.21
C LYS A 132 19.36 -10.75 -3.16
N VAL A 133 20.69 -10.77 -3.24
CA VAL A 133 21.46 -9.91 -4.15
C VAL A 133 21.15 -10.25 -5.62
N VAL A 134 21.12 -11.54 -5.96
CA VAL A 134 20.77 -12.01 -7.31
C VAL A 134 19.35 -11.59 -7.68
N ILE A 135 18.38 -11.79 -6.80
CA ILE A 135 17.00 -11.36 -7.02
C ILE A 135 16.94 -9.85 -7.28
N LYS A 136 17.63 -9.05 -6.47
CA LYS A 136 17.61 -7.60 -6.57
C LYS A 136 18.25 -7.08 -7.85
N ASN A 137 19.41 -7.62 -8.22
CA ASN A 137 20.25 -7.03 -9.26
C ASN A 137 20.02 -7.65 -10.66
N TRP A 138 19.61 -8.92 -10.73
CA TRP A 138 19.57 -9.67 -11.98
C TRP A 138 18.16 -10.06 -12.43
N ILE A 139 17.23 -10.19 -11.48
CA ILE A 139 15.90 -10.72 -11.79
C ILE A 139 14.85 -9.62 -11.79
N SER A 140 15.13 -8.49 -11.13
CA SER A 140 14.19 -7.37 -11.04
C SER A 140 14.83 -6.08 -11.55
N ILE A 141 14.12 -5.37 -12.42
CA ILE A 141 14.47 -4.01 -12.88
C ILE A 141 13.46 -3.02 -12.30
N GLU A 142 13.96 -1.81 -12.04
CA GLU A 142 13.07 -0.70 -11.71
C GLU A 142 12.13 -0.44 -12.89
N SER A 143 10.83 -0.55 -12.69
CA SER A 143 9.83 -0.30 -13.73
C SER A 143 9.07 0.98 -13.47
N LYS A 144 8.67 1.66 -14.54
CA LYS A 144 7.64 2.71 -14.43
C LYS A 144 6.35 2.05 -13.94
N LYS A 145 5.63 2.74 -13.05
CA LYS A 145 4.29 2.31 -12.62
C LYS A 145 3.39 2.20 -13.84
N GLU A 146 2.61 1.15 -13.93
CA GLU A 146 1.56 1.07 -14.93
C GLU A 146 0.53 2.16 -14.64
N ILE A 147 0.20 2.94 -15.66
CA ILE A 147 -0.78 4.03 -15.54
C ILE A 147 -2.16 3.43 -15.79
N MET A 148 -3.10 3.77 -14.94
CA MET A 148 -4.50 3.39 -15.08
C MET A 148 -5.09 4.05 -16.33
N SER A 149 -5.89 3.31 -17.12
CA SER A 149 -6.60 3.89 -18.26
C SER A 149 -7.73 4.81 -17.80
N ASP A 150 -8.11 5.79 -18.64
CA ASP A 150 -9.18 6.74 -18.31
C ASP A 150 -10.51 6.03 -18.03
N LYS A 151 -10.80 4.95 -18.76
CA LYS A 151 -11.99 4.13 -18.53
C LYS A 151 -11.99 3.51 -17.13
N GLN A 152 -10.87 2.93 -16.70
CA GLN A 152 -10.72 2.35 -15.34
C GLN A 152 -10.82 3.44 -14.27
N ARG A 153 -10.17 4.60 -14.54
CA ARG A 153 -10.20 5.75 -13.64
C ARG A 153 -11.63 6.25 -13.44
N LYS A 154 -12.40 6.40 -14.51
CA LYS A 154 -13.81 6.80 -14.45
C LYS A 154 -14.65 5.83 -13.60
N ILE A 155 -14.54 4.53 -13.86
CA ILE A 155 -15.30 3.52 -13.11
C ILE A 155 -14.96 3.55 -11.62
N LEU A 156 -13.69 3.68 -11.26
CA LEU A 156 -13.29 3.76 -9.84
C LEU A 156 -13.77 5.06 -9.20
N ARG A 157 -13.67 6.19 -9.91
CA ARG A 157 -14.21 7.47 -9.45
C ARG A 157 -15.70 7.36 -9.13
N ASP A 158 -16.47 6.80 -10.05
CA ASP A 158 -17.92 6.65 -9.87
C ASP A 158 -18.24 5.74 -8.67
N LYS A 159 -17.48 4.66 -8.46
CA LYS A 159 -17.63 3.74 -7.30
C LYS A 159 -17.29 4.39 -5.96
N TYR A 160 -16.32 5.31 -5.91
CA TYR A 160 -15.91 5.97 -4.67
C TYR A 160 -16.63 7.31 -4.42
N PHE A 161 -17.37 7.79 -5.39
CA PHE A 161 -17.94 9.14 -5.37
C PHE A 161 -18.75 9.44 -4.12
N GLU A 162 -19.68 8.57 -3.75
CA GLU A 162 -20.55 8.77 -2.58
C GLU A 162 -19.75 8.81 -1.27
N ASP A 163 -18.75 7.94 -1.13
CA ASP A 163 -17.90 7.90 0.07
C ASP A 163 -17.04 9.17 0.19
N VAL A 164 -16.46 9.63 -0.92
CA VAL A 164 -15.67 10.87 -0.96
C VAL A 164 -16.55 12.11 -0.72
N MET A 165 -17.75 12.18 -1.29
CA MET A 165 -18.68 13.28 -1.00
C MET A 165 -19.12 13.28 0.47
N SER A 166 -19.32 12.11 1.05
CA SER A 166 -19.61 11.99 2.49
C SER A 166 -18.44 12.48 3.35
N LEU A 167 -17.20 12.20 2.95
CA LEU A 167 -15.99 12.74 3.58
C LEU A 167 -16.00 14.28 3.56
N LYS A 168 -16.16 14.88 2.39
CA LYS A 168 -16.18 16.34 2.23
C LYS A 168 -17.26 16.97 3.09
N ASN A 169 -18.50 16.51 2.96
CA ASN A 169 -19.66 17.16 3.56
C ASN A 169 -19.74 16.95 5.06
N LYS A 170 -19.48 15.74 5.57
CA LYS A 170 -19.68 15.40 6.98
C LYS A 170 -18.45 15.67 7.84
N LEU A 171 -17.25 15.62 7.29
CA LEU A 171 -16.02 15.92 8.02
C LEU A 171 -15.54 17.35 7.82
N ASN A 172 -16.13 18.08 6.87
CA ASN A 172 -15.74 19.45 6.50
C ASN A 172 -14.23 19.53 6.20
N TYR A 173 -13.73 18.57 5.42
CA TYR A 173 -12.33 18.50 5.02
C TYR A 173 -12.22 18.78 3.53
N ASP A 174 -11.35 19.71 3.16
CA ASP A 174 -11.04 19.99 1.76
C ASP A 174 -10.04 18.98 1.23
N PHE A 175 -10.47 18.20 0.23
CA PHE A 175 -9.64 17.25 -0.53
C PHE A 175 -9.29 17.83 -1.91
N SER A 176 -8.96 19.12 -1.99
CA SER A 176 -8.63 19.81 -3.24
C SER A 176 -7.43 19.19 -3.97
N GLU A 177 -6.59 18.44 -3.30
CA GLU A 177 -5.50 17.68 -3.88
C GLU A 177 -5.94 16.45 -4.69
N TRP A 178 -7.18 15.99 -4.53
CA TRP A 178 -7.72 14.85 -5.27
C TRP A 178 -8.39 15.30 -6.57
N GLU A 179 -7.60 15.33 -7.65
CA GLU A 179 -8.04 15.83 -8.97
C GLU A 179 -9.31 15.16 -9.49
N ASP A 180 -9.50 13.87 -9.25
CA ASP A 180 -10.67 13.12 -9.68
C ASP A 180 -11.99 13.56 -9.02
N PHE A 181 -11.90 14.28 -7.92
CA PHE A 181 -13.03 14.72 -7.09
C PHE A 181 -13.05 16.23 -6.87
N LYS A 182 -12.31 17.00 -7.68
CA LYS A 182 -12.48 18.45 -7.76
C LYS A 182 -13.84 18.74 -8.42
N ASN A 183 -14.61 19.61 -7.82
CA ASN A 183 -15.80 20.22 -8.42
C ASN A 183 -15.40 21.27 -9.41
#